data_81f7b3f07649c368ed157ace28d7e94a
#
_entry.id   81f7b3f07649c368ed157ace28d7e94a
#
_cell.length_a   1.000
_cell.length_b   1.000
_cell.length_c   1.000
_cell.angle_alpha   90.00
_cell.angle_beta   90.00
_cell.angle_gamma   90.00
#
_symmetry.space_group_name_H-M   'P 1'
#
loop_
_entity.id
_entity.type
_entity.pdbx_description
1 polymer ?
#
loop_
_entity_poly.entity_id
_entity_poly.type
_entity_poly.pdbx_seq_one_letter_code
_entity_poly.pdbx_strand_id
1 'polypeptide(L)'
;SRKIKLVAVYTKINSQNISYIEKNFNLGKINQYHGIKKGIENTNYLIKTKNKKYILTIFERRVQVKDLPFFMNLMSGLSKLSIKCPRPIKNKKGIYLFKIKNKIACLVTFLNGKEKNELSNKECYVVGKNIAKLHKASKKLKLYRKNSLSVRSWDKILNKIDNRINRLSKNLKTSMKKELFQIKKNWPNNLPKGIIH
;
A
#
# COMPACT_ATOMS: atom_id res chain seq x y z
N SER A 1 -24.64 -5.77 -17.94
CA SER A 1 -23.65 -5.24 -16.97
C SER A 1 -22.30 -5.10 -17.65
N ARG A 2 -21.81 -3.88 -17.87
CA ARG A 2 -20.45 -3.64 -18.37
C ARG A 2 -19.47 -4.12 -17.31
N LYS A 3 -18.79 -5.25 -17.53
CA LYS A 3 -17.62 -5.64 -16.77
C LYS A 3 -16.53 -4.57 -16.98
N ILE A 4 -16.30 -3.73 -15.98
CA ILE A 4 -15.16 -2.81 -15.95
C ILE A 4 -13.92 -3.71 -15.97
N LYS A 5 -13.18 -3.71 -17.09
CA LYS A 5 -11.92 -4.42 -17.21
C LYS A 5 -10.91 -3.69 -16.31
N LEU A 6 -10.73 -4.18 -15.09
CA LEU A 6 -9.74 -3.65 -14.14
C LEU A 6 -8.34 -3.83 -14.76
N VAL A 7 -7.78 -2.74 -15.27
CA VAL A 7 -6.41 -2.72 -15.79
C VAL A 7 -5.49 -2.51 -14.59
N ALA A 8 -4.82 -3.57 -14.15
CA ALA A 8 -3.90 -3.52 -13.01
C ALA A 8 -2.46 -3.13 -13.39
N VAL A 9 -2.16 -3.00 -14.70
CA VAL A 9 -0.86 -2.57 -15.22
C VAL A 9 -1.06 -1.33 -16.08
N TYR A 10 -0.98 -0.16 -15.44
CA TYR A 10 -1.16 1.14 -16.10
C TYR A 10 0.11 1.60 -16.81
N THR A 11 1.28 1.34 -16.22
CA THR A 11 2.59 1.71 -16.76
C THR A 11 3.31 0.46 -17.25
N LYS A 12 3.45 0.30 -18.57
CA LYS A 12 4.23 -0.78 -19.19
C LYS A 12 5.71 -0.45 -19.11
N ILE A 13 6.55 -1.38 -18.63
CA ILE A 13 8.01 -1.27 -18.66
C ILE A 13 8.58 -2.03 -19.86
N ASN A 14 9.81 -1.69 -20.26
CA ASN A 14 10.53 -2.28 -21.37
C ASN A 14 11.95 -2.70 -20.95
N SER A 15 12.72 -3.25 -21.90
CA SER A 15 14.10 -3.69 -21.67
C SER A 15 15.03 -2.59 -21.14
N GLN A 16 14.85 -1.34 -21.61
CA GLN A 16 15.63 -0.19 -21.12
C GLN A 16 15.39 0.08 -19.62
N ASN A 17 14.12 -0.05 -19.16
CA ASN A 17 13.80 0.10 -17.74
C ASN A 17 14.41 -1.04 -16.91
N ILE A 18 14.45 -2.26 -17.44
CA ILE A 18 15.10 -3.40 -16.79
C ILE A 18 16.62 -3.19 -16.72
N SER A 19 17.27 -2.80 -17.81
CA SER A 19 18.70 -2.48 -17.83
C SER A 19 19.06 -1.36 -16.85
N TYR A 20 18.19 -0.35 -16.71
CA TYR A 20 18.34 0.69 -15.69
C TYR A 20 18.33 0.09 -14.27
N ILE A 21 17.41 -0.82 -13.97
CA ILE A 21 17.32 -1.48 -12.66
C ILE A 21 18.57 -2.33 -12.41
N GLU A 22 19.01 -3.14 -13.36
CA GLU A 22 20.22 -3.96 -13.24
C GLU A 22 21.47 -3.12 -12.97
N LYS A 23 21.61 -2.01 -13.68
CA LYS A 23 22.75 -1.08 -13.52
C LYS A 23 22.77 -0.41 -12.13
N ASN A 24 21.60 -0.05 -11.60
CA ASN A 24 21.49 0.77 -10.39
C ASN A 24 21.24 -0.01 -9.10
N PHE A 25 20.89 -1.29 -9.17
CA PHE A 25 20.62 -2.13 -8.01
C PHE A 25 21.51 -3.37 -8.00
N ASN A 26 21.84 -3.87 -6.83
CA ASN A 26 22.60 -5.11 -6.65
C ASN A 26 21.66 -6.33 -6.61
N LEU A 27 20.90 -6.56 -7.70
CA LEU A 27 19.94 -7.68 -7.78
C LEU A 27 20.51 -8.89 -8.51
N GLY A 28 21.54 -8.71 -9.32
CA GLY A 28 21.99 -9.65 -10.35
C GLY A 28 21.18 -9.51 -11.64
N LYS A 29 21.49 -10.35 -12.63
CA LYS A 29 20.81 -10.40 -13.94
C LYS A 29 19.31 -10.69 -13.76
N ILE A 30 18.46 -9.90 -14.40
CA ILE A 30 17.01 -10.09 -14.41
C ILE A 30 16.66 -11.04 -15.57
N ASN A 31 16.18 -12.23 -15.25
CA ASN A 31 15.85 -13.26 -16.25
C ASN A 31 14.42 -13.11 -16.77
N GLN A 32 13.50 -12.68 -15.90
CA GLN A 32 12.08 -12.55 -16.23
C GLN A 32 11.44 -11.38 -15.48
N TYR A 33 10.49 -10.75 -16.13
CA TYR A 33 9.58 -9.82 -15.50
C TYR A 33 8.19 -9.90 -16.12
N HIS A 34 7.15 -9.80 -15.29
CA HIS A 34 5.78 -9.75 -15.79
C HIS A 34 4.88 -8.92 -14.87
N GLY A 35 3.91 -8.27 -15.48
CA GLY A 35 2.93 -7.45 -14.78
C GLY A 35 1.98 -8.30 -13.95
N ILE A 36 1.71 -7.86 -12.73
CA ILE A 36 0.74 -8.49 -11.83
C ILE A 36 -0.64 -7.89 -12.10
N LYS A 37 -1.57 -8.72 -12.55
CA LYS A 37 -2.93 -8.29 -12.92
C LYS A 37 -3.87 -8.02 -11.74
N LYS A 38 -3.45 -8.32 -10.50
CA LYS A 38 -4.20 -8.03 -9.28
C LYS A 38 -3.81 -6.66 -8.72
N GLY A 39 -4.80 -5.92 -8.23
CA GLY A 39 -4.63 -4.58 -7.67
C GLY A 39 -5.20 -3.49 -8.57
N ILE A 40 -5.58 -2.36 -7.99
CA ILE A 40 -6.28 -1.27 -8.68
C ILE A 40 -5.61 0.10 -8.51
N GLU A 41 -4.56 0.21 -7.70
CA GLU A 41 -3.99 1.51 -7.34
C GLU A 41 -2.62 1.77 -7.97
N ASN A 42 -1.77 0.74 -8.02
CA ASN A 42 -0.40 0.85 -8.49
C ASN A 42 -0.12 -0.20 -9.56
N THR A 43 0.86 0.06 -10.41
CA THR A 43 1.39 -0.95 -11.32
C THR A 43 2.44 -1.78 -10.60
N ASN A 44 2.25 -3.09 -10.56
CA ASN A 44 3.19 -4.01 -9.95
C ASN A 44 3.74 -4.99 -10.98
N TYR A 45 5.05 -5.25 -10.90
CA TYR A 45 5.74 -6.28 -11.67
C TYR A 45 6.44 -7.26 -10.75
N LEU A 46 6.32 -8.55 -11.03
CA LEU A 46 7.21 -9.55 -10.47
C LEU A 46 8.51 -9.55 -11.28
N ILE A 47 9.62 -9.33 -10.60
CA ILE A 47 10.97 -9.38 -11.16
C ILE A 47 11.65 -10.65 -10.64
N LYS A 48 12.22 -11.47 -11.54
CA LYS A 48 12.95 -12.69 -11.19
C LYS A 48 14.40 -12.60 -11.64
N THR A 49 15.31 -12.88 -10.74
CA THR A 49 16.72 -13.16 -11.01
C THR A 49 16.98 -14.67 -10.86
N LYS A 50 18.20 -15.14 -11.06
CA LYS A 50 18.55 -16.56 -10.90
C LYS A 50 18.11 -17.12 -9.54
N ASN A 51 18.30 -16.35 -8.45
CA ASN A 51 18.14 -16.85 -7.08
C ASN A 51 17.03 -16.16 -6.29
N LYS A 52 16.48 -15.03 -6.75
CA LYS A 52 15.58 -14.19 -5.94
C LYS A 52 14.43 -13.63 -6.77
N LYS A 53 13.36 -13.28 -6.05
CA LYS A 53 12.20 -12.61 -6.60
C LYS A 53 12.01 -11.27 -5.89
N TYR A 54 11.52 -10.27 -6.63
CA TYR A 54 11.25 -8.93 -6.15
C TYR A 54 9.93 -8.43 -6.73
N ILE A 55 9.32 -7.47 -6.07
CA ILE A 55 8.20 -6.70 -6.60
C ILE A 55 8.70 -5.30 -6.92
N LEU A 56 8.56 -4.90 -8.18
CA LEU A 56 8.66 -3.52 -8.60
C LEU A 56 7.27 -2.90 -8.51
N THR A 57 7.12 -1.88 -7.68
CA THR A 57 5.89 -1.08 -7.59
C THR A 57 6.12 0.28 -8.22
N ILE A 58 5.29 0.65 -9.19
CA ILE A 58 5.24 1.97 -9.79
C ILE A 58 3.99 2.66 -9.23
N PHE A 59 4.19 3.76 -8.51
CA PHE A 59 3.12 4.51 -7.88
C PHE A 59 2.39 5.36 -8.93
N GLU A 60 1.08 5.16 -9.06
CA GLU A 60 0.28 5.82 -10.06
C GLU A 60 -0.31 7.15 -9.52
N ARG A 61 -1.61 7.27 -9.34
CA ARG A 61 -2.25 8.58 -9.06
C ARG A 61 -2.65 8.82 -7.60
N ARG A 62 -2.86 7.77 -6.81
CA ARG A 62 -3.50 7.90 -5.48
C ARG A 62 -2.53 8.15 -4.33
N VAL A 63 -1.28 7.75 -4.46
CA VAL A 63 -0.31 7.91 -3.39
C VAL A 63 0.35 9.29 -3.48
N GLN A 64 0.33 10.04 -2.39
CA GLN A 64 1.07 11.28 -2.33
C GLN A 64 2.57 10.98 -2.21
N VAL A 65 3.37 11.52 -3.13
CA VAL A 65 4.82 11.27 -3.21
C VAL A 65 5.53 11.56 -1.87
N LYS A 66 5.10 12.60 -1.16
CA LYS A 66 5.63 12.98 0.16
C LYS A 66 5.45 11.91 1.24
N ASP A 67 4.49 10.99 1.07
CA ASP A 67 4.21 9.92 2.03
C ASP A 67 5.07 8.66 1.77
N LEU A 68 5.65 8.52 0.59
CA LEU A 68 6.42 7.33 0.20
C LEU A 68 7.62 7.05 1.10
N PRO A 69 8.43 8.04 1.54
CA PRO A 69 9.51 7.80 2.48
C PRO A 69 9.04 7.18 3.80
N PHE A 70 7.87 7.57 4.30
CA PHE A 70 7.27 6.96 5.49
C PHE A 70 7.06 5.46 5.30
N PHE A 71 6.49 5.03 4.17
CA PHE A 71 6.23 3.61 3.90
C PHE A 71 7.53 2.82 3.73
N MET A 72 8.55 3.39 3.07
CA MET A 72 9.85 2.75 2.93
C MET A 72 10.53 2.56 4.31
N ASN A 73 10.51 3.58 5.14
CA ASN A 73 11.10 3.54 6.48
C ASN A 73 10.32 2.58 7.40
N LEU A 74 9.00 2.54 7.30
CA LEU A 74 8.16 1.63 8.06
C LEU A 74 8.48 0.17 7.73
N MET A 75 8.45 -0.21 6.45
CA MET A 75 8.77 -1.58 6.02
C MET A 75 10.20 -1.97 6.40
N SER A 76 11.16 -1.08 6.20
CA SER A 76 12.56 -1.31 6.59
C SER A 76 12.71 -1.50 8.10
N GLY A 77 12.06 -0.64 8.90
CA GLY A 77 12.09 -0.72 10.35
C GLY A 77 11.42 -1.98 10.91
N LEU A 78 10.24 -2.33 10.39
CA LEU A 78 9.54 -3.55 10.78
C LEU A 78 10.36 -4.80 10.46
N SER A 79 11.00 -4.85 9.29
CA SER A 79 11.87 -5.96 8.90
C SER A 79 13.06 -6.12 9.85
N LYS A 80 13.67 -5.01 10.32
CA LYS A 80 14.75 -5.03 11.32
C LYS A 80 14.26 -5.54 12.70
N LEU A 81 12.98 -5.36 13.01
CA LEU A 81 12.34 -5.88 14.22
C LEU A 81 11.75 -7.28 14.03
N SER A 82 12.25 -8.02 13.03
CA SER A 82 11.84 -9.39 12.72
C SER A 82 10.35 -9.58 12.40
N ILE A 83 9.68 -8.51 11.98
CA ILE A 83 8.34 -8.61 11.41
C ILE A 83 8.45 -9.03 9.95
N LYS A 84 7.80 -10.13 9.61
CA LYS A 84 7.78 -10.67 8.25
C LYS A 84 6.94 -9.78 7.33
N CYS A 85 7.60 -8.88 6.63
CA CYS A 85 6.99 -7.96 5.67
C CYS A 85 7.90 -7.77 4.44
N PRO A 86 7.39 -7.24 3.31
CA PRO A 86 8.23 -6.86 2.19
C PRO A 86 9.31 -5.88 2.65
N ARG A 87 10.56 -6.12 2.27
CA ARG A 87 11.69 -5.25 2.62
C ARG A 87 12.07 -4.40 1.41
N PRO A 88 12.08 -3.06 1.54
CA PRO A 88 12.52 -2.18 0.47
C PRO A 88 14.00 -2.40 0.15
N ILE A 89 14.33 -2.34 -1.13
CA ILE A 89 15.70 -2.50 -1.64
C ILE A 89 16.25 -1.13 -2.00
N LYS A 90 17.41 -0.80 -1.45
CA LYS A 90 18.15 0.41 -1.79
C LYS A 90 18.89 0.22 -3.11
N ASN A 91 18.97 1.25 -3.92
CA ASN A 91 19.90 1.29 -5.05
C ASN A 91 21.34 1.48 -4.57
N LYS A 92 22.31 1.46 -5.49
CA LYS A 92 23.75 1.65 -5.21
C LYS A 92 24.09 2.98 -4.52
N LYS A 93 23.20 3.99 -4.62
CA LYS A 93 23.31 5.29 -3.93
C LYS A 93 22.62 5.32 -2.56
N GLY A 94 22.11 4.18 -2.06
CA GLY A 94 21.43 4.10 -0.76
C GLY A 94 19.98 4.55 -0.75
N ILE A 95 19.34 4.79 -1.92
CA ILE A 95 18.02 5.39 -2.07
C ILE A 95 17.01 4.29 -2.41
N TYR A 96 15.81 4.32 -1.77
CA TYR A 96 14.72 3.37 -2.05
C TYR A 96 13.86 3.76 -3.25
N LEU A 97 13.61 5.08 -3.41
CA LEU A 97 12.67 5.61 -4.40
C LEU A 97 13.42 6.08 -5.65
N PHE A 98 12.94 5.71 -6.81
CA PHE A 98 13.54 6.09 -8.09
C PHE A 98 12.45 6.35 -9.13
N LYS A 99 12.82 6.77 -10.32
CA LYS A 99 11.86 7.08 -11.40
C LYS A 99 11.88 6.02 -12.49
N ILE A 100 10.70 5.62 -12.93
CA ILE A 100 10.45 4.87 -14.17
C ILE A 100 9.38 5.62 -14.95
N LYS A 101 9.68 5.99 -16.19
CA LYS A 101 8.74 6.75 -17.05
C LYS A 101 8.11 7.94 -16.31
N ASN A 102 8.93 8.75 -15.67
CA ASN A 102 8.54 9.93 -14.88
C ASN A 102 7.65 9.64 -13.66
N LYS A 103 7.41 8.39 -13.29
CA LYS A 103 6.69 7.99 -12.09
C LYS A 103 7.63 7.48 -11.03
N ILE A 104 7.28 7.71 -9.78
CA ILE A 104 8.06 7.17 -8.64
C ILE A 104 7.82 5.66 -8.56
N ALA A 105 8.89 4.95 -8.29
CA ALA A 105 8.90 3.50 -8.14
C ALA A 105 9.75 3.06 -6.95
N CYS A 106 9.52 1.86 -6.47
CA CYS A 106 10.36 1.18 -5.49
C CYS A 106 10.47 -0.31 -5.83
N LEU A 107 11.51 -0.94 -5.31
CA LEU A 107 11.68 -2.38 -5.30
C LEU A 107 11.55 -2.90 -3.87
N VAL A 108 10.82 -4.01 -3.70
CA VAL A 108 10.73 -4.71 -2.43
C VAL A 108 10.97 -6.21 -2.62
N THR A 109 11.38 -6.89 -1.56
CA THR A 109 11.52 -8.36 -1.59
C THR A 109 10.16 -9.02 -1.80
N PHE A 110 10.15 -10.11 -2.55
CA PHE A 110 8.96 -10.96 -2.69
C PHE A 110 8.77 -11.80 -1.42
N LEU A 111 7.54 -11.89 -0.95
CA LEU A 111 7.15 -12.82 0.11
C LEU A 111 6.46 -14.04 -0.50
N ASN A 112 6.96 -15.23 -0.17
CA ASN A 112 6.28 -16.46 -0.53
C ASN A 112 5.01 -16.64 0.32
N GLY A 113 3.93 -17.07 -0.31
CA GLY A 113 2.66 -17.34 0.34
C GLY A 113 1.57 -17.65 -0.67
N LYS A 114 0.46 -18.16 -0.17
CA LYS A 114 -0.76 -18.38 -0.94
C LYS A 114 -1.88 -17.55 -0.33
N GLU A 115 -2.67 -16.93 -1.17
CA GLU A 115 -3.88 -16.23 -0.78
C GLU A 115 -4.95 -17.26 -0.38
N LYS A 116 -5.69 -16.97 0.69
CA LYS A 116 -6.87 -17.72 1.11
C LYS A 116 -8.06 -16.79 1.15
N ASN A 117 -9.19 -17.22 0.63
CA ASN A 117 -10.46 -16.48 0.68
C ASN A 117 -11.21 -16.75 1.99
N GLU A 118 -11.08 -17.94 2.53
CA GLU A 118 -11.72 -18.37 3.77
C GLU A 118 -10.66 -18.81 4.78
N LEU A 119 -10.83 -18.38 6.02
CA LEU A 119 -9.93 -18.69 7.12
C LEU A 119 -10.64 -19.51 8.17
N SER A 120 -9.98 -20.56 8.65
CA SER A 120 -10.40 -21.28 9.86
C SER A 120 -10.18 -20.41 11.12
N ASN A 121 -10.84 -20.76 12.23
CA ASN A 121 -10.67 -20.07 13.52
C ASN A 121 -9.20 -20.01 13.97
N LYS A 122 -8.45 -21.11 13.76
CA LYS A 122 -7.01 -21.18 14.05
C LYS A 122 -6.20 -20.19 13.20
N GLU A 123 -6.54 -20.05 11.93
CA GLU A 123 -5.88 -19.08 11.04
C GLU A 123 -6.24 -17.63 11.39
N CYS A 124 -7.49 -17.35 11.75
CA CYS A 124 -7.90 -16.04 12.28
C CYS A 124 -7.09 -15.66 13.54
N TYR A 125 -6.90 -16.62 14.46
CA TYR A 125 -6.05 -16.40 15.63
C TYR A 125 -4.61 -16.06 15.24
N VAL A 126 -4.03 -16.80 14.29
CA VAL A 126 -2.65 -16.53 13.80
C VAL A 126 -2.54 -15.17 13.16
N VAL A 127 -3.54 -14.76 12.34
CA VAL A 127 -3.59 -13.41 11.73
C VAL A 127 -3.64 -12.36 12.82
N GLY A 128 -4.55 -12.46 13.78
CA GLY A 128 -4.68 -11.52 14.90
C GLY A 128 -3.38 -11.39 15.71
N LYS A 129 -2.72 -12.51 16.01
CA LYS A 129 -1.42 -12.55 16.69
C LYS A 129 -0.34 -11.80 15.89
N ASN A 130 -0.30 -11.96 14.56
CA ASN A 130 0.68 -11.27 13.72
C ASN A 130 0.39 -9.77 13.62
N ILE A 131 -0.88 -9.36 13.53
CA ILE A 131 -1.30 -7.95 13.58
C ILE A 131 -0.86 -7.32 14.91
N ALA A 132 -1.11 -7.97 16.03
CA ALA A 132 -0.68 -7.49 17.35
C ALA A 132 0.85 -7.33 17.44
N LYS A 133 1.62 -8.28 16.89
CA LYS A 133 3.09 -8.19 16.81
C LYS A 133 3.52 -6.98 15.99
N LEU A 134 2.89 -6.74 14.84
CA LEU A 134 3.15 -5.58 13.98
C LEU A 134 2.88 -4.27 14.74
N HIS A 135 1.74 -4.15 15.40
CA HIS A 135 1.38 -2.96 16.19
C HIS A 135 2.38 -2.70 17.33
N LYS A 136 2.80 -3.75 18.06
CA LYS A 136 3.82 -3.62 19.12
C LYS A 136 5.18 -3.20 18.57
N ALA A 137 5.60 -3.77 17.43
CA ALA A 137 6.87 -3.43 16.79
C ALA A 137 6.86 -2.00 16.26
N SER A 138 5.77 -1.58 15.62
CA SER A 138 5.66 -0.25 15.02
C SER A 138 5.77 0.90 16.05
N LYS A 139 5.35 0.69 17.29
CA LYS A 139 5.52 1.67 18.38
C LYS A 139 6.99 2.03 18.62
N LYS A 140 7.93 1.10 18.36
CA LYS A 140 9.37 1.32 18.54
C LYS A 140 9.99 2.19 17.46
N LEU A 141 9.32 2.40 16.33
CA LEU A 141 9.91 3.03 15.15
C LEU A 141 9.88 4.56 15.15
N LYS A 142 9.21 5.19 16.10
CA LYS A 142 9.10 6.67 16.20
C LYS A 142 8.75 7.36 14.85
N LEU A 143 7.97 6.68 14.01
CA LEU A 143 7.53 7.18 12.71
C LEU A 143 6.13 7.78 12.84
N TYR A 144 5.91 8.89 12.14
CA TYR A 144 4.60 9.55 12.11
C TYR A 144 4.19 9.90 10.69
N ARG A 145 2.93 9.67 10.38
CA ARG A 145 2.26 10.16 9.18
C ARG A 145 0.82 10.56 9.53
N LYS A 146 0.40 11.73 9.11
CA LYS A 146 -0.99 12.16 9.28
C LYS A 146 -1.94 11.24 8.50
N ASN A 147 -2.93 10.68 9.19
CA ASN A 147 -3.96 9.88 8.52
C ASN A 147 -4.94 10.82 7.77
N SER A 148 -4.88 10.79 6.44
CA SER A 148 -5.77 11.58 5.57
C SER A 148 -7.23 11.09 5.58
N LEU A 149 -7.48 9.88 6.08
CA LEU A 149 -8.81 9.27 6.22
C LEU A 149 -9.29 9.21 7.67
N SER A 150 -8.73 10.05 8.55
CA SER A 150 -9.16 10.15 9.95
C SER A 150 -10.52 10.81 10.07
N VAL A 151 -11.20 10.61 11.21
CA VAL A 151 -12.49 11.23 11.55
C VAL A 151 -12.49 12.75 11.30
N ARG A 152 -11.36 13.42 11.54
CA ARG A 152 -11.20 14.87 11.29
C ARG A 152 -11.25 15.26 9.81
N SER A 153 -11.08 14.29 8.90
CA SER A 153 -11.08 14.52 7.45
C SER A 153 -12.43 14.20 6.81
N TRP A 154 -13.31 13.51 7.51
CA TRP A 154 -14.53 12.95 6.90
C TRP A 154 -15.52 14.02 6.44
N ASP A 155 -15.66 15.14 7.16
CA ASP A 155 -16.50 16.25 6.68
C ASP A 155 -16.01 16.78 5.33
N LYS A 156 -14.69 16.98 5.20
CA LYS A 156 -14.09 17.46 3.94
C LYS A 156 -14.29 16.45 2.79
N ILE A 157 -14.23 15.16 3.12
CA ILE A 157 -14.46 14.10 2.13
C ILE A 157 -15.93 14.10 1.71
N LEU A 158 -16.86 14.13 2.67
CA LEU A 158 -18.29 14.13 2.41
C LEU A 158 -18.75 15.38 1.64
N ASN A 159 -18.18 16.54 1.96
CA ASN A 159 -18.49 17.78 1.26
C ASN A 159 -18.04 17.80 -0.21
N LYS A 160 -17.06 16.98 -0.57
CA LYS A 160 -16.64 16.80 -1.99
C LYS A 160 -17.62 15.94 -2.78
N ILE A 161 -18.46 15.18 -2.12
CA ILE A 161 -19.47 14.35 -2.77
C ILE A 161 -20.61 15.28 -3.19
N ASP A 162 -20.82 15.40 -4.50
CA ASP A 162 -21.90 16.24 -5.01
C ASP A 162 -23.29 15.57 -4.87
N ASN A 163 -24.34 16.32 -5.20
CA ASN A 163 -25.71 15.85 -5.06
C ASN A 163 -26.07 14.67 -5.99
N ARG A 164 -25.20 14.34 -6.99
CA ARG A 164 -25.41 13.19 -7.86
C ARG A 164 -25.48 11.86 -7.10
N ILE A 165 -24.93 11.80 -5.87
CA ILE A 165 -25.06 10.62 -5.02
C ILE A 165 -26.51 10.31 -4.70
N ASN A 166 -27.41 11.29 -4.66
CA ASN A 166 -28.84 11.09 -4.43
C ASN A 166 -29.53 10.32 -5.57
N ARG A 167 -28.86 10.14 -6.73
CA ARG A 167 -29.33 9.23 -7.80
C ARG A 167 -29.22 7.75 -7.42
N LEU A 168 -28.35 7.40 -6.47
CA LEU A 168 -28.20 6.03 -5.97
C LEU A 168 -29.31 5.69 -4.97
N SER A 169 -29.69 6.65 -4.13
CA SER A 169 -30.81 6.53 -3.18
C SER A 169 -31.28 7.94 -2.79
N LYS A 170 -32.61 8.12 -2.70
CA LYS A 170 -33.21 9.40 -2.29
C LYS A 170 -32.65 9.84 -0.93
N ASN A 171 -32.22 11.11 -0.83
CA ASN A 171 -31.69 11.73 0.38
C ASN A 171 -30.41 11.08 0.94
N LEU A 172 -29.67 10.28 0.14
CA LEU A 172 -28.49 9.56 0.63
C LEU A 172 -27.45 10.52 1.24
N LYS A 173 -27.19 11.66 0.61
CA LYS A 173 -26.23 12.66 1.14
C LYS A 173 -26.65 13.18 2.52
N THR A 174 -27.93 13.44 2.73
CA THR A 174 -28.48 13.90 4.01
C THR A 174 -28.33 12.83 5.08
N SER A 175 -28.67 11.57 4.75
CA SER A 175 -28.50 10.44 5.66
C SER A 175 -27.04 10.26 6.07
N MET A 176 -26.10 10.32 5.10
CA MET A 176 -24.65 10.24 5.40
C MET A 176 -24.18 11.35 6.32
N LYS A 177 -24.67 12.59 6.16
CA LYS A 177 -24.35 13.70 7.05
C LYS A 177 -24.85 13.45 8.48
N LYS A 178 -26.08 12.95 8.62
CA LYS A 178 -26.68 12.61 9.92
C LYS A 178 -25.88 11.52 10.64
N GLU A 179 -25.55 10.45 9.93
CA GLU A 179 -24.73 9.36 10.46
C GLU A 179 -23.33 9.83 10.84
N LEU A 180 -22.68 10.63 9.98
CA LEU A 180 -21.36 11.21 10.29
C LEU A 180 -21.40 12.05 11.58
N PHE A 181 -22.43 12.85 11.78
CA PHE A 181 -22.61 13.62 13.00
C PHE A 181 -22.69 12.71 14.23
N GLN A 182 -23.51 11.65 14.19
CA GLN A 182 -23.65 10.70 15.30
C GLN A 182 -22.34 9.96 15.59
N ILE A 183 -21.64 9.50 14.55
CA ILE A 183 -20.33 8.83 14.70
C ILE A 183 -19.33 9.78 15.38
N LYS A 184 -19.25 11.03 14.94
CA LYS A 184 -18.31 12.02 15.52
C LYS A 184 -18.65 12.37 16.97
N LYS A 185 -19.93 12.49 17.32
CA LYS A 185 -20.39 12.73 18.69
C LYS A 185 -19.95 11.61 19.64
N ASN A 186 -20.03 10.36 19.16
CA ASN A 186 -19.72 9.16 19.93
C ASN A 186 -18.29 8.61 19.68
N TRP A 187 -17.43 9.39 19.00
CA TRP A 187 -16.10 8.91 18.65
C TRP A 187 -15.23 8.72 19.89
N PRO A 188 -14.64 7.52 20.08
CA PRO A 188 -13.83 7.28 21.27
C PRO A 188 -12.51 8.07 21.21
N ASN A 189 -12.28 8.90 22.21
CA ASN A 189 -11.10 9.76 22.28
C ASN A 189 -9.92 9.12 23.03
N ASN A 190 -10.18 8.08 23.83
CA ASN A 190 -9.22 7.47 24.76
C ASN A 190 -8.55 6.20 24.19
N LEU A 191 -8.68 5.93 22.91
CA LEU A 191 -8.04 4.76 22.31
C LEU A 191 -6.53 4.96 22.15
N PRO A 192 -5.72 3.90 22.36
CA PRO A 192 -4.30 3.93 22.08
C PRO A 192 -4.05 4.30 20.62
N LYS A 193 -3.07 5.20 20.39
CA LYS A 193 -2.69 5.66 19.05
C LYS A 193 -1.38 5.04 18.61
N GLY A 194 -1.25 4.75 17.32
CA GLY A 194 -0.04 4.18 16.74
C GLY A 194 -0.18 3.93 15.26
N ILE A 195 0.85 3.32 14.68
CA ILE A 195 0.80 2.83 13.31
C ILE A 195 0.03 1.51 13.34
N ILE A 196 -1.04 1.44 12.58
CA ILE A 196 -1.85 0.26 12.36
C ILE A 196 -1.78 -0.14 10.88
N HIS A 197 -2.14 -1.38 10.58
CA HIS A 197 -2.15 -1.91 9.21
C HIS A 197 -3.26 -1.30 8.35
#